data_37d95d4122dfc96fe3fbd9e7aecb4e70
#
_entry.id   37d95d4122dfc96fe3fbd9e7aecb4e70
#
_cell.length_a   1.000
_cell.length_b   1.000
_cell.length_c   1.000
_cell.angle_alpha   90.00
_cell.angle_beta   90.00
_cell.angle_gamma   90.00
#
_symmetry.space_group_name_H-M   'P 1'
#
loop_
_entity.id
_entity.type
_entity.pdbx_description
1 polymer ?
#
loop_
_entity_poly.entity_id
_entity_poly.type
_entity_poly.pdbx_seq_one_letter_code
_entity_poly.pdbx_strand_id
1 'polypeptide(L)'
;MADRTTLALAFSGHTAASEIRKALAEYGLKPTHGYALLRLSDQGSTSQQSLAESLATDPSVLVAVLNDLELEGLIERRRDPADRRRHIVEITPQGKGRAADFEAALAAVEAVLFADLTAGEIATLRGLLARVRSPGDEGSCAEN
;
A
#
# COMPACT_ATOMS: atom_id res chain seq x y z
N MET A 1 -2.41 3.66 -29.78
CA MET A 1 -2.21 3.37 -28.33
C MET A 1 -3.24 4.11 -27.47
N ALA A 2 -3.62 5.32 -27.85
CA ALA A 2 -4.56 6.13 -27.08
C ALA A 2 -5.95 5.49 -26.87
N ASP A 3 -6.39 4.64 -27.78
CA ASP A 3 -7.72 4.07 -27.76
C ASP A 3 -7.86 2.78 -26.92
N ARG A 4 -6.80 2.39 -26.21
CA ARG A 4 -6.82 1.15 -25.41
C ARG A 4 -6.61 1.46 -23.94
N THR A 5 -7.71 1.61 -23.22
CA THR A 5 -7.72 1.99 -21.80
C THR A 5 -6.87 1.05 -20.93
N THR A 6 -6.92 -0.25 -21.19
CA THR A 6 -6.10 -1.23 -20.45
C THR A 6 -4.60 -0.97 -20.62
N LEU A 7 -4.16 -0.66 -21.85
CA LEU A 7 -2.75 -0.35 -22.10
C LEU A 7 -2.34 0.98 -21.48
N ALA A 8 -3.20 1.99 -21.55
CA ALA A 8 -2.97 3.27 -20.92
C ALA A 8 -2.78 3.09 -19.40
N LEU A 9 -3.65 2.31 -18.76
CA LEU A 9 -3.55 1.99 -17.34
C LEU A 9 -2.24 1.24 -17.02
N ALA A 10 -1.91 0.22 -17.82
CA ALA A 10 -0.71 -0.60 -17.61
C ALA A 10 0.58 0.23 -17.71
N PHE A 11 0.69 1.06 -18.75
CA PHE A 11 1.87 1.91 -18.93
C PHE A 11 1.96 3.00 -17.87
N SER A 12 0.85 3.65 -17.55
CA SER A 12 0.80 4.66 -16.47
C SER A 12 1.13 4.06 -15.11
N GLY A 13 0.61 2.86 -14.84
CA GLY A 13 0.93 2.12 -13.61
C GLY A 13 2.40 1.75 -13.52
N HIS A 14 3.01 1.33 -14.61
CA HIS A 14 4.45 1.03 -14.67
C HIS A 14 5.28 2.29 -14.38
N THR A 15 4.92 3.41 -14.99
CA THR A 15 5.59 4.69 -14.75
C THR A 15 5.46 5.11 -13.29
N ALA A 16 4.25 5.05 -12.74
CA ALA A 16 3.99 5.39 -11.35
C ALA A 16 4.82 4.52 -10.40
N ALA A 17 4.82 3.21 -10.60
CA ALA A 17 5.60 2.28 -9.78
C ALA A 17 7.11 2.56 -9.85
N SER A 18 7.62 2.89 -11.03
CA SER A 18 9.03 3.26 -11.22
C SER A 18 9.40 4.53 -10.46
N GLU A 19 8.57 5.57 -10.57
CA GLU A 19 8.81 6.83 -9.87
C GLU A 19 8.72 6.69 -8.35
N ILE A 20 7.79 5.87 -7.86
CA ILE A 20 7.69 5.55 -6.42
C ILE A 20 8.98 4.87 -5.95
N ARG A 21 9.48 3.86 -6.67
CA ARG A 21 10.72 3.18 -6.29
C ARG A 21 11.91 4.13 -6.22
N LYS A 22 12.04 5.03 -7.20
CA LYS A 22 13.12 6.02 -7.23
C LYS A 22 13.05 6.98 -6.04
N ALA A 23 11.85 7.48 -5.75
CA ALA A 23 11.65 8.41 -4.65
C ALA A 23 11.92 7.74 -3.29
N LEU A 24 11.50 6.49 -3.11
CA LEU A 24 11.70 5.73 -1.88
C LEU A 24 13.16 5.34 -1.66
N ALA A 25 13.93 5.16 -2.72
CA ALA A 25 15.36 4.82 -2.61
C ALA A 25 16.13 5.89 -1.83
N GLU A 26 15.74 7.16 -1.94
CA GLU A 26 16.35 8.26 -1.18
C GLU A 26 16.13 8.13 0.33
N TYR A 27 15.04 7.48 0.74
CA TYR A 27 14.73 7.20 2.15
C TYR A 27 15.19 5.81 2.60
N GLY A 28 15.80 5.03 1.72
CA GLY A 28 16.17 3.65 2.03
C GLY A 28 14.97 2.73 2.25
N LEU A 29 13.83 3.04 1.63
CA LEU A 29 12.59 2.27 1.74
C LEU A 29 12.31 1.45 0.48
N LYS A 30 11.80 0.24 0.69
CA LYS A 30 11.22 -0.57 -0.39
C LYS A 30 9.71 -0.30 -0.49
N PRO A 31 9.11 -0.33 -1.70
CA PRO A 31 7.68 -0.06 -1.86
C PRO A 31 6.77 -0.91 -0.97
N THR A 32 7.00 -2.23 -0.92
CA THR A 32 6.18 -3.14 -0.11
C THR A 32 6.25 -2.84 1.38
N HIS A 33 7.43 -2.45 1.87
CA HIS A 33 7.62 -2.03 3.26
C HIS A 33 6.86 -0.73 3.53
N GLY A 34 6.96 0.22 2.62
CA GLY A 34 6.25 1.49 2.71
C GLY A 34 4.73 1.32 2.68
N TYR A 35 4.20 0.47 1.82
CA TYR A 35 2.76 0.20 1.75
C TYR A 35 2.23 -0.38 3.07
N ALA A 36 2.95 -1.33 3.65
CA ALA A 36 2.58 -1.92 4.94
C ALA A 36 2.57 -0.87 6.07
N LEU A 37 3.61 -0.06 6.14
CA LEU A 37 3.72 1.01 7.14
C LEU A 37 2.61 2.04 6.98
N LEU A 38 2.34 2.48 5.74
CA LEU A 38 1.30 3.46 5.47
C LEU A 38 -0.08 2.93 5.85
N ARG A 39 -0.37 1.69 5.49
CA ARG A 39 -1.64 1.06 5.82
C ARG A 39 -1.84 0.96 7.33
N LEU A 40 -0.81 0.56 8.07
CA LEU A 40 -0.85 0.48 9.52
C LEU A 40 -0.98 1.85 10.18
N SER A 41 -0.33 2.86 9.62
CA SER A 41 -0.44 4.24 10.10
C SER A 41 -1.86 4.79 9.92
N ASP A 42 -2.51 4.49 8.79
CA ASP A 42 -3.85 4.98 8.48
C ASP A 42 -4.97 4.25 9.24
N GLN A 43 -4.85 2.94 9.37
CA GLN A 43 -5.92 2.09 9.88
C GLN A 43 -5.71 1.62 11.33
N GLY A 44 -4.53 1.82 11.88
CA GLY A 44 -4.18 1.30 13.20
C GLY A 44 -3.84 -0.20 13.17
N SER A 45 -3.82 -0.82 14.34
CA SER A 45 -3.49 -2.24 14.48
C SER A 45 -4.50 -3.13 13.74
N THR A 46 -4.01 -4.18 13.13
CA THR A 46 -4.83 -5.12 12.36
C THR A 46 -4.21 -6.52 12.41
N SER A 47 -5.00 -7.53 12.07
CA SER A 47 -4.45 -8.88 11.92
C SER A 47 -3.54 -8.97 10.71
N GLN A 48 -2.54 -9.85 10.78
CA GLN A 48 -1.63 -10.08 9.66
C GLN A 48 -2.38 -10.51 8.40
N GLN A 49 -3.42 -11.33 8.55
CA GLN A 49 -4.27 -11.76 7.44
C GLN A 49 -5.01 -10.60 6.80
N SER A 50 -5.64 -9.74 7.60
CA SER A 50 -6.36 -8.55 7.10
C SER A 50 -5.42 -7.59 6.39
N LEU A 51 -4.20 -7.44 6.88
CA LEU A 51 -3.19 -6.62 6.23
C LEU A 51 -2.81 -7.16 4.85
N ALA A 52 -2.60 -8.47 4.73
CA ALA A 52 -2.30 -9.12 3.46
C ALA A 52 -3.43 -8.89 2.44
N GLU A 53 -4.68 -9.07 2.87
CA GLU A 53 -5.87 -8.85 2.04
C GLU A 53 -5.94 -7.38 1.57
N SER A 54 -5.76 -6.43 2.47
CA SER A 54 -5.84 -5.00 2.15
C SER A 54 -4.74 -4.53 1.20
N LEU A 55 -3.59 -5.18 1.20
CA LEU A 55 -2.46 -4.88 0.31
C LEU A 55 -2.48 -5.72 -0.97
N ALA A 56 -3.46 -6.62 -1.12
CA ALA A 56 -3.52 -7.58 -2.22
C ALA A 56 -2.20 -8.33 -2.40
N THR A 57 -1.59 -8.73 -1.29
CA THR A 57 -0.27 -9.35 -1.25
C THR A 57 -0.41 -10.79 -0.77
N ASP A 58 0.40 -11.67 -1.35
CA ASP A 58 0.50 -13.05 -0.89
C ASP A 58 0.92 -13.08 0.59
N PRO A 59 0.25 -13.87 1.45
CA PRO A 59 0.59 -13.93 2.87
C PRO A 59 2.05 -14.29 3.15
N SER A 60 2.68 -15.11 2.33
CA SER A 60 4.09 -15.48 2.50
C SER A 60 5.03 -14.32 2.22
N VAL A 61 4.71 -13.49 1.23
CA VAL A 61 5.46 -12.27 0.92
C VAL A 61 5.32 -11.26 2.06
N LEU A 62 4.11 -11.10 2.58
CA LEU A 62 3.87 -10.19 3.70
C LEU A 62 4.63 -10.61 4.97
N VAL A 63 4.70 -11.92 5.26
CA VAL A 63 5.49 -12.42 6.42
C VAL A 63 6.94 -11.95 6.32
N ALA A 64 7.56 -12.06 5.14
CA ALA A 64 8.94 -11.60 4.94
C ALA A 64 9.07 -10.09 5.16
N VAL A 65 8.13 -9.30 4.65
CA VAL A 65 8.08 -7.84 4.85
C VAL A 65 7.96 -7.50 6.34
N LEU A 66 7.05 -8.16 7.05
CA LEU A 66 6.83 -7.91 8.47
C LEU A 66 8.04 -8.33 9.32
N ASN A 67 8.72 -9.41 8.96
CA ASN A 67 9.95 -9.81 9.63
C ASN A 67 11.02 -8.71 9.53
N ASP A 68 11.20 -8.14 8.35
CA ASP A 68 12.14 -7.03 8.14
C ASP A 68 11.76 -5.81 8.97
N LEU A 69 10.49 -5.41 8.93
CA LEU A 69 9.99 -4.24 9.66
C LEU A 69 10.10 -4.42 11.19
N GLU A 70 9.86 -5.63 11.68
CA GLU A 70 10.01 -5.93 13.11
C GLU A 70 11.46 -5.87 13.56
N LEU A 71 12.39 -6.41 12.75
CA LEU A 71 13.82 -6.33 13.01
C LEU A 71 14.32 -4.88 13.06
N GLU A 72 13.75 -4.00 12.25
CA GLU A 72 14.08 -2.58 12.24
C GLU A 72 13.38 -1.78 13.34
N GLY A 73 12.52 -2.42 14.12
CA GLY A 73 11.78 -1.76 15.20
C GLY A 73 10.63 -0.87 14.73
N LEU A 74 10.14 -1.07 13.51
CA LEU A 74 9.09 -0.24 12.91
C LEU A 74 7.69 -0.77 13.18
N ILE A 75 7.57 -2.05 13.48
CA ILE A 75 6.33 -2.70 13.88
C ILE A 75 6.58 -3.64 15.06
N GLU A 76 5.50 -4.00 15.74
CA GLU A 76 5.45 -5.06 16.72
C GLU A 76 4.37 -6.05 16.35
N ARG A 77 4.63 -7.34 16.54
CA ARG A 77 3.64 -8.39 16.35
C ARG A 77 3.35 -9.04 17.68
N ARG A 78 2.09 -9.29 17.96
CA ARG A 78 1.63 -10.01 19.15
C ARG A 78 0.53 -10.98 18.76
N ARG A 79 0.34 -12.01 19.60
CA ARG A 79 -0.78 -12.91 19.42
C ARG A 79 -2.07 -12.21 19.80
N ASP A 80 -3.14 -12.45 19.03
CA ASP A 80 -4.46 -11.93 19.34
C ASP A 80 -4.98 -12.60 20.64
N PRO A 81 -5.36 -11.83 21.68
CA PRO A 81 -5.95 -12.40 22.89
C PRO A 81 -7.25 -13.16 22.64
N ALA A 82 -8.01 -12.76 21.61
CA ALA A 82 -9.28 -13.40 21.24
C ALA A 82 -9.08 -14.69 20.43
N ASP A 83 -7.99 -14.78 19.65
CA ASP A 83 -7.64 -15.97 18.88
C ASP A 83 -6.11 -16.08 18.74
N ARG A 84 -5.49 -16.94 19.55
CA ARG A 84 -4.05 -17.12 19.61
C ARG A 84 -3.40 -17.65 18.32
N ARG A 85 -4.20 -18.08 17.34
CA ARG A 85 -3.71 -18.46 16.00
C ARG A 85 -3.42 -17.25 15.13
N ARG A 86 -3.95 -16.07 15.49
CA ARG A 86 -3.79 -14.83 14.75
C ARG A 86 -2.69 -13.98 15.38
N HIS A 87 -1.96 -13.29 14.51
CA HIS A 87 -1.03 -12.25 14.90
C HIS A 87 -1.63 -10.89 14.60
N ILE A 88 -1.55 -10.00 15.58
CA ILE A 88 -1.89 -8.59 15.41
C ILE A 88 -0.60 -7.83 15.16
N VAL A 89 -0.64 -6.95 14.18
CA VAL A 89 0.47 -6.08 13.79
C VAL A 89 0.17 -4.65 14.23
N GLU A 90 1.10 -4.04 14.91
CA GLU A 90 1.01 -2.65 15.35
C GLU A 90 2.23 -1.86 14.86
N ILE A 91 2.00 -0.62 14.42
CA ILE A 91 3.07 0.28 14.05
C ILE A 91 3.66 0.94 15.31
N THR A 92 5.00 1.05 15.36
CA THR A 92 5.69 1.76 16.43
C THR A 92 5.77 3.26 16.14
N PRO A 93 6.13 4.12 17.11
CA PRO A 93 6.41 5.53 16.84
C PRO A 93 7.48 5.74 15.75
N GLN A 94 8.52 4.89 15.73
CA GLN A 94 9.54 4.91 14.68
C GLN A 94 8.94 4.53 13.32
N GLY A 95 8.05 3.54 13.30
CA GLY A 95 7.33 3.13 12.10
C GLY A 95 6.46 4.25 11.54
N LYS A 96 5.82 5.03 12.41
CA LYS A 96 5.04 6.21 11.98
C LYS A 96 5.91 7.26 11.32
N GLY A 97 7.12 7.47 11.82
CA GLY A 97 8.10 8.35 11.19
C GLY A 97 8.46 7.89 9.78
N ARG A 98 8.66 6.59 9.59
CA ARG A 98 8.94 6.02 8.27
C ARG A 98 7.73 6.08 7.33
N ALA A 99 6.52 5.90 7.87
CA ALA A 99 5.29 6.11 7.09
C ALA A 99 5.18 7.57 6.60
N ALA A 100 5.56 8.54 7.44
CA ALA A 100 5.61 9.95 7.04
C ALA A 100 6.64 10.21 5.93
N ASP A 101 7.80 9.55 5.96
CA ASP A 101 8.78 9.60 4.88
C ASP A 101 8.17 9.07 3.56
N PHE A 102 7.43 7.98 3.65
CA PHE A 102 6.75 7.41 2.49
C PHE A 102 5.70 8.36 1.93
N GLU A 103 4.89 8.98 2.78
CA GLU A 103 3.92 10.00 2.34
C GLU A 103 4.60 11.17 1.65
N ALA A 104 5.71 11.66 2.19
CA ALA A 104 6.47 12.74 1.57
C ALA A 104 7.00 12.35 0.19
N ALA A 105 7.51 11.12 0.06
CA ALA A 105 7.96 10.60 -1.23
C ALA A 105 6.81 10.50 -2.24
N LEU A 106 5.64 10.00 -1.80
CA LEU A 106 4.45 9.95 -2.66
C LEU A 106 4.00 11.34 -3.10
N ALA A 107 3.97 12.31 -2.20
CA ALA A 107 3.59 13.69 -2.52
C ALA A 107 4.51 14.29 -3.60
N ALA A 108 5.80 14.04 -3.51
CA ALA A 108 6.76 14.49 -4.51
C ALA A 108 6.53 13.83 -5.88
N VAL A 109 6.23 12.54 -5.90
CA VAL A 109 5.90 11.79 -7.12
C VAL A 109 4.61 12.31 -7.74
N GLU A 110 3.56 12.51 -6.93
CA GLU A 110 2.27 13.02 -7.39
C GLU A 110 2.39 14.41 -8.00
N ALA A 111 3.20 15.29 -7.42
CA ALA A 111 3.42 16.63 -7.94
C ALA A 111 3.99 16.62 -9.36
N VAL A 112 4.79 15.61 -9.70
CA VAL A 112 5.36 15.46 -11.05
C VAL A 112 4.40 14.73 -11.98
N LEU A 113 3.85 13.59 -11.55
CA LEU A 113 2.97 12.77 -12.40
C LEU A 113 1.68 13.49 -12.77
N PHE A 114 1.14 14.27 -11.87
CA PHE A 114 -0.16 14.93 -12.04
C PHE A 114 -0.04 16.45 -12.23
N ALA A 115 1.12 16.92 -12.69
CA ALA A 115 1.38 18.35 -12.87
C ALA A 115 0.35 19.02 -13.80
N ASP A 116 -0.16 18.29 -14.79
CA ASP A 116 -1.13 18.82 -15.76
C ASP A 116 -2.60 18.59 -15.35
N LEU A 117 -2.83 18.03 -14.17
CA LEU A 117 -4.18 17.76 -13.68
C LEU A 117 -4.55 18.73 -12.54
N THR A 118 -5.82 19.13 -12.52
CA THR A 118 -6.36 19.87 -11.39
C THR A 118 -6.61 18.95 -10.20
N ALA A 119 -6.75 19.53 -9.01
CA ALA A 119 -7.09 18.76 -7.80
C ALA A 119 -8.40 17.98 -7.98
N GLY A 120 -9.39 18.56 -8.64
CA GLY A 120 -10.65 17.89 -8.97
C GLY A 120 -10.48 16.71 -9.91
N GLU A 121 -9.63 16.85 -10.92
CA GLU A 121 -9.32 15.78 -11.86
C GLU A 121 -8.57 14.62 -11.18
N ILE A 122 -7.65 14.92 -10.28
CA ILE A 122 -6.94 13.90 -9.47
C ILE A 122 -7.93 13.14 -8.59
N ALA A 123 -8.87 13.84 -7.95
CA ALA A 123 -9.90 13.21 -7.13
C ALA A 123 -10.81 12.30 -7.97
N THR A 124 -11.19 12.73 -9.16
CA THR A 124 -11.96 11.93 -10.12
C THR A 124 -11.18 10.68 -10.56
N LEU A 125 -9.91 10.84 -10.90
CA LEU A 125 -9.03 9.72 -11.27
C LEU A 125 -8.96 8.69 -10.13
N ARG A 126 -8.74 9.14 -8.90
CA ARG A 126 -8.69 8.26 -7.73
C ARG A 126 -9.99 7.47 -7.57
N GLY A 127 -11.14 8.13 -7.70
CA GLY A 127 -12.46 7.50 -7.62
C GLY A 127 -12.67 6.47 -8.73
N LEU A 128 -12.25 6.75 -9.94
CA LEU A 128 -12.35 5.82 -11.07
C LEU A 128 -11.43 4.61 -10.89
N LEU A 129 -10.19 4.81 -10.45
CA LEU A 129 -9.25 3.73 -10.18
C LEU A 129 -9.76 2.79 -9.08
N ALA A 130 -10.43 3.33 -8.06
CA ALA A 130 -11.03 2.52 -7.00
C ALA A 130 -12.13 1.57 -7.50
N ARG A 131 -12.71 1.84 -8.68
CA ARG A 131 -13.74 1.01 -9.32
C ARG A 131 -13.18 -0.02 -10.29
N VAL A 132 -11.89 0.05 -10.60
CA VAL A 132 -11.21 -0.97 -11.41
C VAL A 132 -11.05 -2.23 -10.57
N ARG A 133 -11.56 -3.34 -11.06
CA ARG A 133 -11.59 -4.62 -10.32
C ARG A 133 -10.69 -5.66 -10.95
N SER A 134 -10.08 -6.46 -10.11
CA SER A 134 -9.40 -7.67 -10.55
C SER A 134 -10.40 -8.77 -10.90
N PRO A 135 -10.16 -9.59 -11.94
CA PRO A 135 -11.06 -10.69 -12.33
C PRO A 135 -11.30 -11.74 -11.23
N GLY A 136 -10.55 -11.72 -10.14
CA GLY A 136 -10.72 -12.64 -9.01
C GLY A 136 -11.61 -12.14 -7.87
N ASP A 137 -12.10 -10.90 -7.94
CA ASP A 137 -12.85 -10.26 -6.84
C ASP A 137 -14.35 -10.60 -6.81
N GLU A 138 -14.83 -11.49 -7.69
CA GLU A 138 -16.26 -11.83 -7.78
C GLU A 138 -16.77 -12.83 -6.70
N GLY A 139 -15.95 -13.15 -5.69
CA GLY A 139 -16.26 -14.19 -4.70
C GLY A 139 -16.78 -13.72 -3.34
N SER A 140 -16.90 -12.40 -3.06
CA SER A 140 -17.18 -11.92 -1.70
C SER A 140 -18.53 -11.21 -1.49
N CYS A 141 -19.42 -11.19 -2.45
CA CYS A 141 -20.73 -10.57 -2.31
C CYS A 141 -21.90 -11.51 -2.61
N ALA A 142 -21.86 -12.73 -2.08
CA ALA A 142 -23.02 -13.59 -2.03
C ALA A 142 -22.97 -14.40 -0.75
N GLU A 143 -23.58 -13.88 0.29
CA GLU A 143 -24.38 -14.61 1.28
C GLU A 143 -24.64 -13.75 2.52
N ASN A 144 -25.89 -13.42 2.63
CA ASN A 144 -26.75 -12.88 3.70
C ASN A 144 -27.03 -11.40 3.67
#